data_0ad63d887e7e0ad37cf57acb0036ccad
#
_entry.id   0ad63d887e7e0ad37cf57acb0036ccad
#
_cell.length_a   1.000
_cell.length_b   1.000
_cell.length_c   1.000
_cell.angle_alpha   90.00
_cell.angle_beta   90.00
_cell.angle_gamma   90.00
#
_symmetry.space_group_name_H-M   'P 1'
#
loop_
_entity.id
_entity.type
_entity.pdbx_description
1 polymer ?
#
loop_
_entity_poly.entity_id
_entity_poly.type
_entity_poly.pdbx_seq_one_letter_code
_entity_poly.pdbx_strand_id
1 'polypeptide(L)'
;MNGIEVLPGHCSRGRSWQLVLIWMLAVGLFIQLSGKVWIQSGSARNAQVYIWLLLPALIFIFYKLIVRNKCVPSVHYIPWFFFLLWVGLSTLWATGSEKDAFSLAKRGLLIALYLQAIYLLMSYNEGFLKKALLAGVVMVAVGALVSIVYQFGILDKPLAYRAYRIDRSGIGNFANYGWPVVAGIFHGAIAIWALGVALDKRTAFKSVLFWLAIFMLLSLYVLLTYTRGAWFALLGGIVAVIILQNSRLGWWLLGIGTVLVLALVIKFWPQLVIEFQEKQLSGRGPIWVYYFKVMSGHWAVGHGLGTPFEYRWPDGVQVSPHAHSLYLQQVYDSGIVSLALLGAGLLALAHKAWKLRSNYWVRLAFPALVFALIAMLTDVERVFTRPGDYWTLFWLPVAILLAVPMRSKQADQAAPSS
;
A
#
# COMPACT_ATOMS: atom_id res chain seq x y z
N MET A 1 -27.82 -11.71 -27.94
CA MET A 1 -28.60 -10.78 -27.10
C MET A 1 -28.56 -11.33 -25.69
N ASN A 2 -27.55 -10.99 -24.89
CA ASN A 2 -27.37 -11.53 -23.56
C ASN A 2 -27.77 -10.45 -22.54
N GLY A 3 -28.84 -10.78 -21.79
CA GLY A 3 -29.34 -9.95 -20.72
C GLY A 3 -28.30 -9.70 -19.66
N ILE A 4 -28.02 -8.43 -19.38
CA ILE A 4 -27.25 -7.97 -18.23
C ILE A 4 -28.20 -8.06 -17.04
N GLU A 5 -28.05 -9.10 -16.21
CA GLU A 5 -28.72 -9.17 -14.91
C GLU A 5 -28.27 -8.00 -14.04
N VAL A 6 -29.21 -7.11 -13.79
CA VAL A 6 -29.06 -5.95 -12.91
C VAL A 6 -29.04 -6.46 -11.47
N LEU A 7 -27.89 -6.39 -10.81
CA LEU A 7 -27.75 -6.67 -9.37
C LEU A 7 -28.66 -5.74 -8.56
N PRO A 8 -29.41 -6.22 -7.56
CA PRO A 8 -30.24 -5.37 -6.68
C PRO A 8 -29.32 -4.48 -5.85
N GLY A 9 -29.34 -3.20 -6.15
CA GLY A 9 -28.48 -2.15 -5.54
C GLY A 9 -27.83 -1.21 -6.56
N HIS A 10 -28.01 -1.44 -7.86
CA HIS A 10 -27.63 -0.46 -8.87
C HIS A 10 -28.55 0.76 -8.78
N CYS A 11 -28.03 1.84 -8.19
CA CYS A 11 -28.57 3.17 -8.37
C CYS A 11 -28.79 3.41 -9.88
N SER A 12 -30.01 3.79 -10.23
CA SER A 12 -30.43 4.26 -11.56
C SER A 12 -29.33 5.08 -12.23
N ARG A 13 -29.21 5.02 -13.57
CA ARG A 13 -28.31 5.81 -14.43
C ARG A 13 -28.00 7.16 -13.81
N GLY A 14 -26.78 7.32 -13.26
CA GLY A 14 -26.37 8.49 -12.53
C GLY A 14 -26.56 9.75 -13.36
N ARG A 15 -27.05 10.82 -12.73
CA ARG A 15 -27.10 12.14 -13.34
C ARG A 15 -25.70 12.50 -13.86
N SER A 16 -25.60 13.21 -14.95
CA SER A 16 -24.33 13.55 -15.63
C SER A 16 -23.23 14.05 -14.69
N TRP A 17 -23.57 14.83 -13.67
CA TRP A 17 -22.63 15.33 -12.66
C TRP A 17 -21.99 14.20 -11.79
N GLN A 18 -22.73 13.10 -11.52
CA GLN A 18 -22.18 11.95 -10.78
C GLN A 18 -21.10 11.25 -11.60
N LEU A 19 -21.27 11.15 -12.91
CA LEU A 19 -20.26 10.60 -13.80
C LEU A 19 -18.99 11.46 -13.81
N VAL A 20 -19.12 12.78 -13.79
CA VAL A 20 -17.98 13.71 -13.67
C VAL A 20 -17.23 13.47 -12.37
N LEU A 21 -17.93 13.38 -11.24
CA LEU A 21 -17.28 13.11 -9.94
C LEU A 21 -16.58 11.75 -9.91
N ILE A 22 -17.18 10.70 -10.49
CA ILE A 22 -16.55 9.38 -10.59
C ILE A 22 -15.30 9.43 -11.48
N TRP A 23 -15.36 10.17 -12.57
CA TRP A 23 -14.17 10.40 -13.42
C TRP A 23 -13.08 11.15 -12.65
N MET A 24 -13.42 12.20 -11.90
CA MET A 24 -12.48 12.91 -11.02
C MET A 24 -11.82 11.96 -10.01
N LEU A 25 -12.60 11.08 -9.37
CA LEU A 25 -12.06 10.07 -8.44
C LEU A 25 -11.03 9.15 -9.14
N ALA A 26 -11.30 8.74 -10.39
CA ALA A 26 -10.37 7.89 -11.14
C ALA A 26 -9.06 8.63 -11.48
N VAL A 27 -9.15 9.89 -11.90
CA VAL A 27 -7.98 10.76 -12.13
C VAL A 27 -7.21 10.97 -10.82
N GLY A 28 -7.90 11.24 -9.72
CA GLY A 28 -7.29 11.40 -8.41
C GLY A 28 -6.55 10.15 -7.94
N LEU A 29 -7.10 8.97 -8.17
CA LEU A 29 -6.42 7.69 -7.88
C LEU A 29 -5.18 7.51 -8.76
N PHE A 30 -5.26 7.82 -10.05
CA PHE A 30 -4.10 7.80 -10.95
C PHE A 30 -2.99 8.74 -10.46
N ILE A 31 -3.34 9.96 -10.05
CA ILE A 31 -2.40 10.94 -9.48
C ILE A 31 -1.79 10.41 -8.17
N GLN A 32 -2.60 9.81 -7.29
CA GLN A 32 -2.12 9.22 -6.04
C GLN A 32 -1.07 8.13 -6.30
N LEU A 33 -1.29 7.29 -7.30
CA LEU A 33 -0.38 6.20 -7.67
C LEU A 33 0.89 6.69 -8.36
N SER A 34 0.75 7.57 -9.34
CA SER A 34 1.82 7.91 -10.29
C SER A 34 2.40 9.30 -10.13
N GLY A 35 1.80 10.16 -9.33
CA GLY A 35 2.14 11.58 -9.27
C GLY A 35 3.61 11.88 -8.94
N LYS A 36 4.30 11.00 -8.21
CA LYS A 36 5.75 11.16 -7.97
C LYS A 36 6.59 11.09 -9.24
N VAL A 37 6.12 10.39 -10.25
CA VAL A 37 6.87 10.23 -11.51
C VAL A 37 6.93 11.54 -12.28
N TRP A 38 5.87 12.37 -12.27
CA TRP A 38 5.69 13.51 -13.16
C TRP A 38 5.36 14.84 -12.46
N ILE A 39 5.07 14.84 -11.14
CA ILE A 39 4.90 16.08 -10.35
C ILE A 39 6.10 16.23 -9.42
N GLN A 40 6.92 17.27 -9.67
CA GLN A 40 8.14 17.52 -8.90
C GLN A 40 7.88 17.93 -7.45
N SER A 41 6.84 18.75 -7.22
CA SER A 41 6.50 19.28 -5.88
C SER A 41 5.61 18.32 -5.12
N GLY A 42 6.04 17.90 -3.92
CA GLY A 42 5.24 17.07 -3.02
C GLY A 42 3.97 17.76 -2.53
N SER A 43 4.01 19.07 -2.27
CA SER A 43 2.84 19.86 -1.90
C SER A 43 1.83 19.99 -3.05
N ALA A 44 2.31 20.23 -4.27
CA ALA A 44 1.46 20.27 -5.46
C ALA A 44 0.77 18.92 -5.70
N ARG A 45 1.52 17.79 -5.58
CA ARG A 45 0.94 16.45 -5.69
C ARG A 45 -0.15 16.21 -4.65
N ASN A 46 0.09 16.56 -3.39
CA ASN A 46 -0.91 16.39 -2.35
C ASN A 46 -2.15 17.25 -2.61
N ALA A 47 -1.98 18.49 -3.08
CA ALA A 47 -3.10 19.36 -3.49
C ALA A 47 -3.94 18.70 -4.59
N GLN A 48 -3.31 18.10 -5.61
CA GLN A 48 -4.04 17.37 -6.65
C GLN A 48 -4.83 16.19 -6.09
N VAL A 49 -4.27 15.42 -5.14
CA VAL A 49 -5.00 14.32 -4.48
C VAL A 49 -6.20 14.85 -3.67
N TYR A 50 -6.05 15.98 -2.98
CA TYR A 50 -7.18 16.61 -2.28
C TYR A 50 -8.28 17.01 -3.25
N ILE A 51 -7.95 17.66 -4.37
CA ILE A 51 -8.89 18.19 -5.35
C ILE A 51 -9.58 17.06 -6.13
N TRP A 52 -8.81 16.11 -6.67
CA TRP A 52 -9.33 15.11 -7.60
C TRP A 52 -9.85 13.84 -6.93
N LEU A 53 -9.41 13.52 -5.71
CA LEU A 53 -9.80 12.28 -5.03
C LEU A 53 -10.67 12.54 -3.79
N LEU A 54 -10.25 13.41 -2.89
CA LEU A 54 -10.93 13.56 -1.61
C LEU A 54 -12.13 14.50 -1.69
N LEU A 55 -12.03 15.60 -2.42
CA LEU A 55 -13.15 16.55 -2.59
C LEU A 55 -14.37 15.92 -3.28
N PRO A 56 -14.23 15.17 -4.40
CA PRO A 56 -15.38 14.48 -4.99
C PRO A 56 -16.00 13.45 -4.05
N ALA A 57 -15.18 12.72 -3.26
CA ALA A 57 -15.70 11.78 -2.27
C ALA A 57 -16.52 12.51 -1.19
N LEU A 58 -16.04 13.65 -0.72
CA LEU A 58 -16.75 14.50 0.24
C LEU A 58 -18.09 14.99 -0.32
N ILE A 59 -18.10 15.50 -1.57
CA ILE A 59 -19.32 15.94 -2.25
C ILE A 59 -20.34 14.80 -2.34
N PHE A 60 -19.90 13.57 -2.67
CA PHE A 60 -20.77 12.39 -2.68
C PHE A 60 -21.36 12.06 -1.31
N ILE A 61 -20.56 12.18 -0.24
CA ILE A 61 -21.06 11.95 1.13
C ILE A 61 -22.16 12.94 1.46
N PHE A 62 -21.94 14.25 1.24
CA PHE A 62 -22.94 15.27 1.48
C PHE A 62 -24.22 15.05 0.66
N TYR A 63 -24.07 14.72 -0.63
CA TYR A 63 -25.22 14.39 -1.48
C TYR A 63 -26.03 13.21 -0.92
N LYS A 64 -25.38 12.12 -0.51
CA LYS A 64 -26.06 10.95 0.08
C LYS A 64 -26.75 11.28 1.40
N LEU A 65 -26.16 12.13 2.22
CA LEU A 65 -26.77 12.58 3.47
C LEU A 65 -28.04 13.40 3.21
N ILE A 66 -28.02 14.31 2.22
CA ILE A 66 -29.18 15.15 1.84
C ILE A 66 -30.31 14.28 1.27
N VAL A 67 -29.99 13.33 0.40
CA VAL A 67 -30.98 12.44 -0.25
C VAL A 67 -31.47 11.32 0.68
N ARG A 68 -30.98 11.28 1.92
CA ARG A 68 -31.31 10.28 2.95
C ARG A 68 -31.17 8.82 2.47
N ASN A 69 -30.24 8.56 1.56
CA ASN A 69 -29.93 7.20 1.12
C ASN A 69 -29.18 6.47 2.25
N LYS A 70 -29.86 5.56 2.92
CA LYS A 70 -29.29 4.71 3.98
C LYS A 70 -28.29 3.73 3.36
N CYS A 71 -27.02 4.11 3.27
CA CYS A 71 -25.95 3.17 2.99
C CYS A 71 -25.46 2.64 4.35
N VAL A 72 -25.88 1.44 4.72
CA VAL A 72 -25.36 0.80 5.94
C VAL A 72 -23.95 0.32 5.63
N PRO A 73 -22.90 0.85 6.30
CA PRO A 73 -21.55 0.37 6.11
C PRO A 73 -21.45 -1.10 6.51
N SER A 74 -20.70 -1.89 5.75
CA SER A 74 -20.44 -3.28 6.10
C SER A 74 -19.75 -3.35 7.48
N VAL A 75 -20.10 -4.39 8.25
CA VAL A 75 -19.51 -4.66 9.57
C VAL A 75 -17.97 -4.66 9.56
N HIS A 76 -17.35 -4.94 8.41
CA HIS A 76 -15.90 -4.94 8.25
C HIS A 76 -15.26 -3.54 8.36
N TYR A 77 -16.05 -2.45 8.29
CA TYR A 77 -15.55 -1.09 8.52
C TYR A 77 -15.43 -0.73 10.01
N ILE A 78 -16.10 -1.46 10.91
CA ILE A 78 -16.17 -1.13 12.34
C ILE A 78 -14.77 -1.08 12.99
N PRO A 79 -13.90 -2.10 12.86
CA PRO A 79 -12.57 -2.05 13.47
C PRO A 79 -11.73 -0.88 12.93
N TRP A 80 -11.85 -0.57 11.64
CA TRP A 80 -11.14 0.56 11.02
C TRP A 80 -11.60 1.91 11.51
N PHE A 81 -12.91 2.07 11.74
CA PHE A 81 -13.47 3.28 12.34
C PHE A 81 -12.90 3.50 13.74
N PHE A 82 -12.92 2.47 14.58
CA PHE A 82 -12.36 2.57 15.94
C PHE A 82 -10.84 2.74 15.94
N PHE A 83 -10.13 2.12 15.01
CA PHE A 83 -8.69 2.35 14.83
C PHE A 83 -8.39 3.82 14.49
N LEU A 84 -9.04 4.38 13.48
CA LEU A 84 -8.84 5.77 13.09
C LEU A 84 -9.23 6.75 14.19
N LEU A 85 -10.34 6.48 14.88
CA LEU A 85 -10.80 7.28 16.02
C LEU A 85 -9.79 7.25 17.17
N TRP A 86 -9.35 6.05 17.59
CA TRP A 86 -8.40 5.88 18.69
C TRP A 86 -7.05 6.55 18.41
N VAL A 87 -6.50 6.33 17.23
CA VAL A 87 -5.24 6.96 16.83
C VAL A 87 -5.39 8.49 16.76
N GLY A 88 -6.53 8.99 16.27
CA GLY A 88 -6.84 10.41 16.29
C GLY A 88 -6.93 10.98 17.71
N LEU A 89 -7.61 10.29 18.63
CA LEU A 89 -7.73 10.69 20.03
C LEU A 89 -6.38 10.67 20.76
N SER A 90 -5.46 9.79 20.37
CA SER A 90 -4.15 9.70 21.04
C SER A 90 -3.30 10.97 20.89
N THR A 91 -3.66 11.88 20.00
CA THR A 91 -3.03 13.20 19.93
C THR A 91 -3.28 14.07 21.15
N LEU A 92 -4.32 13.78 21.95
CA LEU A 92 -4.70 14.58 23.12
C LEU A 92 -3.73 14.46 24.29
N TRP A 93 -2.98 13.37 24.36
CA TRP A 93 -1.94 13.17 25.42
C TRP A 93 -0.53 13.16 24.87
N ALA A 94 -0.34 13.53 23.58
CA ALA A 94 0.98 13.68 23.01
C ALA A 94 1.75 14.83 23.66
N THR A 95 3.04 14.61 23.95
CA THR A 95 3.93 15.59 24.56
C THR A 95 5.06 15.95 23.59
N GLY A 96 5.49 17.24 23.59
CA GLY A 96 6.59 17.68 22.74
C GLY A 96 6.34 17.61 21.24
N SER A 97 5.08 17.55 20.82
CA SER A 97 4.71 17.49 19.41
C SER A 97 4.98 18.82 18.71
N GLU A 98 5.74 18.79 17.61
CA GLU A 98 5.93 19.95 16.72
C GLU A 98 4.67 20.30 15.93
N LYS A 99 3.72 19.37 15.83
CA LYS A 99 2.49 19.53 15.03
C LYS A 99 1.30 19.65 15.95
N ASP A 100 0.42 20.58 15.61
CA ASP A 100 -0.86 20.76 16.25
C ASP A 100 -1.69 19.46 16.25
N ALA A 101 -2.34 19.15 17.39
CA ALA A 101 -3.13 17.95 17.60
C ALA A 101 -4.24 17.77 16.55
N PHE A 102 -4.95 18.87 16.20
CA PHE A 102 -5.96 18.83 15.14
C PHE A 102 -5.36 18.50 13.79
N SER A 103 -4.17 19.04 13.48
CA SER A 103 -3.43 18.75 12.25
C SER A 103 -3.04 17.27 12.13
N LEU A 104 -2.85 16.58 13.24
CA LEU A 104 -2.59 15.15 13.29
C LEU A 104 -3.90 14.35 13.22
N ALA A 105 -4.88 14.66 14.05
CA ALA A 105 -6.15 13.95 14.15
C ALA A 105 -6.94 13.97 12.83
N LYS A 106 -6.96 15.09 12.10
CA LYS A 106 -7.64 15.20 10.78
C LYS A 106 -7.15 14.19 9.74
N ARG A 107 -5.97 13.58 9.91
CA ARG A 107 -5.49 12.52 9.00
C ARG A 107 -6.43 11.32 8.99
N GLY A 108 -7.09 11.01 10.12
CA GLY A 108 -8.12 9.98 10.20
C GLY A 108 -9.30 10.25 9.27
N LEU A 109 -9.78 11.51 9.21
CA LEU A 109 -10.83 11.92 8.27
C LEU A 109 -10.38 11.82 6.82
N LEU A 110 -9.15 12.23 6.51
CA LEU A 110 -8.61 12.11 5.16
C LEU A 110 -8.52 10.65 4.71
N ILE A 111 -8.11 9.74 5.60
CA ILE A 111 -8.07 8.30 5.32
C ILE A 111 -9.50 7.76 5.14
N ALA A 112 -10.46 8.15 5.99
CA ALA A 112 -11.85 7.75 5.84
C ALA A 112 -12.44 8.22 4.49
N LEU A 113 -12.14 9.45 4.07
CA LEU A 113 -12.52 9.96 2.74
C LEU A 113 -11.87 9.15 1.61
N TYR A 114 -10.62 8.75 1.77
CA TYR A 114 -9.93 7.88 0.81
C TYR A 114 -10.60 6.50 0.68
N LEU A 115 -10.91 5.85 1.81
CA LEU A 115 -11.66 4.59 1.81
C LEU A 115 -13.00 4.74 1.09
N GLN A 116 -13.69 5.85 1.35
CA GLN A 116 -14.96 6.16 0.68
C GLN A 116 -14.78 6.43 -0.82
N ALA A 117 -13.71 7.11 -1.24
CA ALA A 117 -13.41 7.34 -2.66
C ALA A 117 -13.25 6.03 -3.44
N ILE A 118 -12.51 5.07 -2.89
CA ILE A 118 -12.32 3.76 -3.51
C ILE A 118 -13.63 2.95 -3.49
N TYR A 119 -14.41 3.04 -2.42
CA TYR A 119 -15.74 2.43 -2.36
C TYR A 119 -16.67 2.97 -3.46
N LEU A 120 -16.67 4.28 -3.70
CA LEU A 120 -17.46 4.90 -4.74
C LEU A 120 -17.03 4.45 -6.14
N LEU A 121 -15.72 4.44 -6.42
CA LEU A 121 -15.19 3.92 -7.68
C LEU A 121 -15.61 2.46 -7.91
N MET A 122 -15.47 1.61 -6.90
CA MET A 122 -15.87 0.20 -6.98
C MET A 122 -17.36 0.04 -7.22
N SER A 123 -18.20 0.85 -6.55
CA SER A 123 -19.66 0.71 -6.58
C SER A 123 -20.32 1.29 -7.82
N TYR A 124 -19.80 2.41 -8.34
CA TYR A 124 -20.41 3.13 -9.47
C TYR A 124 -19.76 2.80 -10.81
N ASN A 125 -18.43 2.59 -10.84
CA ASN A 125 -17.73 2.26 -12.06
C ASN A 125 -16.41 1.51 -11.79
N GLU A 126 -16.50 0.21 -11.61
CA GLU A 126 -15.35 -0.69 -11.43
C GLU A 126 -14.32 -0.58 -12.57
N GLY A 127 -14.80 -0.30 -13.80
CA GLY A 127 -13.94 -0.11 -14.97
C GLY A 127 -13.03 1.11 -14.85
N PHE A 128 -13.50 2.21 -14.23
CA PHE A 128 -12.67 3.39 -13.99
C PHE A 128 -11.62 3.11 -12.89
N LEU A 129 -12.00 2.42 -11.82
CA LEU A 129 -11.04 1.94 -10.81
C LEU A 129 -9.92 1.13 -11.45
N LYS A 130 -10.29 0.15 -12.29
CA LYS A 130 -9.32 -0.72 -12.99
C LYS A 130 -8.41 0.10 -13.91
N LYS A 131 -8.97 0.97 -14.75
CA LYS A 131 -8.18 1.81 -15.66
C LYS A 131 -7.22 2.74 -14.91
N ALA A 132 -7.67 3.41 -13.85
CA ALA A 132 -6.83 4.29 -13.05
C ALA A 132 -5.68 3.52 -12.37
N LEU A 133 -5.97 2.35 -11.79
CA LEU A 133 -4.96 1.48 -11.17
C LEU A 133 -3.92 1.04 -12.20
N LEU A 134 -4.36 0.46 -13.32
CA LEU A 134 -3.45 -0.09 -14.34
C LEU A 134 -2.62 1.01 -15.02
N ALA A 135 -3.23 2.16 -15.34
CA ALA A 135 -2.50 3.30 -15.87
C ALA A 135 -1.45 3.84 -14.88
N GLY A 136 -1.79 3.88 -13.58
CA GLY A 136 -0.85 4.24 -12.51
C GLY A 136 0.34 3.28 -12.43
N VAL A 137 0.08 1.97 -12.49
CA VAL A 137 1.15 0.93 -12.50
C VAL A 137 2.08 1.12 -13.71
N VAL A 138 1.53 1.33 -14.91
CA VAL A 138 2.31 1.57 -16.12
C VAL A 138 3.16 2.84 -15.99
N MET A 139 2.58 3.94 -15.50
CA MET A 139 3.32 5.20 -15.33
C MET A 139 4.46 5.06 -14.32
N VAL A 140 4.26 4.33 -13.22
CA VAL A 140 5.34 4.04 -12.25
C VAL A 140 6.44 3.19 -12.90
N ALA A 141 6.08 2.21 -13.73
CA ALA A 141 7.06 1.41 -14.46
C ALA A 141 7.87 2.26 -15.46
N VAL A 142 7.23 3.22 -16.15
CA VAL A 142 7.94 4.20 -17.00
C VAL A 142 8.92 5.03 -16.15
N GLY A 143 8.50 5.52 -15.00
CA GLY A 143 9.37 6.24 -14.06
C GLY A 143 10.56 5.40 -13.59
N ALA A 144 10.34 4.12 -13.29
CA ALA A 144 11.38 3.17 -12.91
C ALA A 144 12.39 2.96 -14.06
N LEU A 145 11.90 2.75 -15.29
CA LEU A 145 12.74 2.59 -16.48
C LEU A 145 13.62 3.83 -16.72
N VAL A 146 13.00 5.01 -16.72
CA VAL A 146 13.73 6.29 -16.88
C VAL A 146 14.78 6.45 -15.79
N SER A 147 14.43 6.12 -14.53
CA SER A 147 15.38 6.22 -13.42
C SER A 147 16.56 5.27 -13.59
N ILE A 148 16.33 4.01 -13.96
CA ILE A 148 17.40 3.02 -14.19
C ILE A 148 18.31 3.47 -15.33
N VAL A 149 17.72 3.82 -16.49
CA VAL A 149 18.49 4.24 -17.67
C VAL A 149 19.31 5.50 -17.38
N TYR A 150 18.71 6.49 -16.72
CA TYR A 150 19.40 7.74 -16.45
C TYR A 150 20.51 7.58 -15.41
N GLN A 151 20.25 6.90 -14.30
CA GLN A 151 21.24 6.73 -13.23
C GLN A 151 22.41 5.84 -13.63
N PHE A 152 22.15 4.71 -14.29
CA PHE A 152 23.20 3.74 -14.62
C PHE A 152 23.73 3.87 -16.05
N GLY A 153 22.91 4.35 -17.00
CA GLY A 153 23.34 4.50 -18.40
C GLY A 153 23.87 5.89 -18.76
N ILE A 154 23.38 6.97 -18.10
CA ILE A 154 23.78 8.34 -18.42
C ILE A 154 24.70 8.91 -17.34
N LEU A 155 24.36 8.74 -16.05
CA LEU A 155 25.18 9.23 -14.94
C LEU A 155 26.26 8.22 -14.51
N ASP A 156 26.32 7.08 -15.16
CA ASP A 156 27.34 6.02 -14.98
C ASP A 156 27.55 5.61 -13.51
N LYS A 157 26.43 5.52 -12.75
CA LYS A 157 26.49 5.11 -11.35
C LYS A 157 26.95 3.65 -11.23
N PRO A 158 27.80 3.33 -10.26
CA PRO A 158 28.36 1.98 -10.14
C PRO A 158 27.29 0.96 -9.79
N LEU A 159 27.28 -0.20 -10.49
CA LEU A 159 26.43 -1.35 -10.22
C LEU A 159 26.96 -2.27 -9.11
N ALA A 160 28.15 -1.97 -8.58
CA ALA A 160 28.73 -2.74 -7.48
C ALA A 160 27.80 -2.74 -6.28
N TYR A 161 27.84 -3.85 -5.52
CA TYR A 161 26.91 -4.07 -4.40
C TYR A 161 26.90 -2.89 -3.41
N ARG A 162 25.73 -2.23 -3.29
CA ARG A 162 25.48 -1.08 -2.42
C ARG A 162 26.34 0.19 -2.66
N ALA A 163 27.14 0.22 -3.73
CA ALA A 163 27.91 1.41 -4.08
C ALA A 163 27.01 2.59 -4.45
N TYR A 164 25.91 2.30 -5.15
CA TYR A 164 24.81 3.24 -5.37
C TYR A 164 23.47 2.54 -5.11
N ARG A 165 22.55 3.22 -4.43
CA ARG A 165 21.21 2.75 -4.11
C ARG A 165 20.19 3.69 -4.76
N ILE A 166 19.44 3.18 -5.73
CA ILE A 166 18.49 4.00 -6.49
C ILE A 166 17.29 4.44 -5.64
N ASP A 167 16.96 5.74 -5.70
CA ASP A 167 15.80 6.32 -5.00
C ASP A 167 15.11 7.42 -5.81
N ARG A 168 15.67 7.81 -6.97
CA ARG A 168 15.20 8.91 -7.81
C ARG A 168 15.60 8.74 -9.27
N SER A 169 14.97 9.51 -10.16
CA SER A 169 15.37 9.52 -11.57
C SER A 169 16.75 10.16 -11.79
N GLY A 170 17.09 11.20 -11.04
CA GLY A 170 18.25 12.04 -11.29
C GLY A 170 17.94 13.22 -12.22
N ILE A 171 16.73 13.32 -12.75
CA ILE A 171 16.26 14.43 -13.60
C ILE A 171 15.38 15.32 -12.74
N GLY A 172 15.89 16.47 -12.30
CA GLY A 172 15.17 17.35 -11.38
C GLY A 172 14.66 16.58 -10.14
N ASN A 173 13.41 16.81 -9.77
CA ASN A 173 12.75 16.11 -8.65
C ASN A 173 11.70 15.06 -9.12
N PHE A 174 11.79 14.60 -10.38
CA PHE A 174 10.92 13.55 -10.90
C PHE A 174 11.29 12.19 -10.33
N ALA A 175 10.29 11.35 -10.08
CA ALA A 175 10.44 10.03 -9.48
C ALA A 175 11.36 10.01 -8.25
N ASN A 176 11.33 11.08 -7.43
CA ASN A 176 12.13 11.21 -6.23
C ASN A 176 11.35 10.66 -5.03
N TYR A 177 11.83 9.58 -4.45
CA TYR A 177 11.24 8.94 -3.27
C TYR A 177 11.95 9.34 -1.96
N GLY A 178 13.05 10.07 -2.06
CA GLY A 178 13.82 10.61 -0.95
C GLY A 178 14.80 9.61 -0.32
N TRP A 179 14.39 8.34 -0.21
CA TRP A 179 15.21 7.28 0.38
C TRP A 179 15.04 5.97 -0.39
N PRO A 180 16.12 5.18 -0.56
CA PRO A 180 16.06 3.89 -1.25
C PRO A 180 15.07 2.90 -0.63
N VAL A 181 14.88 2.97 0.70
CA VAL A 181 13.91 2.13 1.42
C VAL A 181 12.49 2.43 0.96
N VAL A 182 12.11 3.71 0.92
CA VAL A 182 10.78 4.15 0.46
C VAL A 182 10.56 3.78 -1.00
N ALA A 183 11.59 4.02 -1.85
CA ALA A 183 11.57 3.65 -3.26
C ALA A 183 11.35 2.14 -3.46
N GLY A 184 12.11 1.30 -2.74
CA GLY A 184 12.01 -0.15 -2.81
C GLY A 184 10.63 -0.68 -2.41
N ILE A 185 10.10 -0.21 -1.28
CA ILE A 185 8.78 -0.61 -0.78
C ILE A 185 7.67 -0.16 -1.74
N PHE A 186 7.74 1.07 -2.25
CA PHE A 186 6.74 1.60 -3.17
C PHE A 186 6.70 0.81 -4.48
N HIS A 187 7.86 0.64 -5.14
CA HIS A 187 7.93 -0.12 -6.40
C HIS A 187 7.59 -1.60 -6.22
N GLY A 188 7.96 -2.19 -5.09
CA GLY A 188 7.59 -3.56 -4.76
C GLY A 188 6.09 -3.76 -4.62
N ALA A 189 5.39 -2.84 -3.94
CA ALA A 189 3.93 -2.87 -3.87
C ALA A 189 3.30 -2.79 -5.27
N ILE A 190 3.79 -1.89 -6.13
CA ILE A 190 3.30 -1.75 -7.50
C ILE A 190 3.63 -2.99 -8.36
N ALA A 191 4.78 -3.62 -8.16
CA ALA A 191 5.15 -4.87 -8.83
C ALA A 191 4.16 -6.00 -8.53
N ILE A 192 3.68 -6.10 -7.29
CA ILE A 192 2.68 -7.11 -6.90
C ILE A 192 1.36 -6.93 -7.65
N TRP A 193 0.90 -5.69 -7.88
CA TRP A 193 -0.27 -5.44 -8.73
C TRP A 193 -0.05 -5.92 -10.16
N ALA A 194 1.12 -5.62 -10.75
CA ALA A 194 1.46 -6.05 -12.10
C ALA A 194 1.48 -7.59 -12.23
N LEU A 195 2.12 -8.29 -11.29
CA LEU A 195 2.15 -9.75 -11.26
C LEU A 195 0.75 -10.36 -11.10
N GLY A 196 -0.08 -9.77 -10.22
CA GLY A 196 -1.46 -10.21 -10.03
C GLY A 196 -2.28 -10.14 -11.31
N VAL A 197 -2.11 -9.07 -12.12
CA VAL A 197 -2.76 -8.92 -13.43
C VAL A 197 -2.18 -9.90 -14.45
N ALA A 198 -0.86 -10.10 -14.47
CA ALA A 198 -0.20 -11.04 -15.37
C ALA A 198 -0.69 -12.49 -15.18
N LEU A 199 -0.88 -12.91 -13.93
CA LEU A 199 -1.27 -14.27 -13.58
C LEU A 199 -2.79 -14.50 -13.56
N ASP A 200 -3.62 -13.47 -13.76
CA ASP A 200 -5.07 -13.65 -13.85
C ASP A 200 -5.46 -14.47 -15.09
N LYS A 201 -6.26 -15.49 -14.89
CA LYS A 201 -6.68 -16.45 -15.93
C LYS A 201 -7.43 -15.80 -17.12
N ARG A 202 -7.93 -14.57 -16.94
CA ARG A 202 -8.66 -13.80 -17.98
C ARG A 202 -7.74 -12.94 -18.83
N THR A 203 -6.45 -12.84 -18.46
CA THR A 203 -5.49 -11.98 -19.17
C THR A 203 -5.03 -12.68 -20.45
N ALA A 204 -5.20 -12.02 -21.61
CA ALA A 204 -4.75 -12.54 -22.89
C ALA A 204 -3.22 -12.67 -22.93
N PHE A 205 -2.69 -13.65 -23.67
CA PHE A 205 -1.27 -14.00 -23.69
C PHE A 205 -0.33 -12.79 -23.94
N LYS A 206 -0.65 -11.95 -24.93
CA LYS A 206 0.14 -10.74 -25.20
C LYS A 206 0.17 -9.78 -24.02
N SER A 207 -0.95 -9.66 -23.31
CA SER A 207 -1.04 -8.84 -22.08
C SER A 207 -0.29 -9.49 -20.93
N VAL A 208 -0.24 -10.81 -20.83
CA VAL A 208 0.59 -11.51 -19.82
C VAL A 208 2.06 -11.12 -19.98
N LEU A 209 2.60 -11.19 -21.20
CA LEU A 209 3.99 -10.80 -21.47
C LEU A 209 4.26 -9.33 -21.10
N PHE A 210 3.35 -8.44 -21.45
CA PHE A 210 3.47 -7.03 -21.10
C PHE A 210 3.50 -6.80 -19.56
N TRP A 211 2.57 -7.43 -18.83
CA TRP A 211 2.52 -7.28 -17.36
C TRP A 211 3.67 -7.98 -16.65
N LEU A 212 4.18 -9.09 -17.18
CA LEU A 212 5.41 -9.72 -16.68
C LEU A 212 6.62 -8.83 -16.91
N ALA A 213 6.74 -8.17 -18.07
CA ALA A 213 7.82 -7.22 -18.32
C ALA A 213 7.79 -6.04 -17.34
N ILE A 214 6.60 -5.49 -17.04
CA ILE A 214 6.43 -4.45 -16.01
C ILE A 214 6.83 -4.99 -14.63
N PHE A 215 6.38 -6.18 -14.26
CA PHE A 215 6.74 -6.82 -13.00
C PHE A 215 8.26 -7.00 -12.88
N MET A 216 8.93 -7.50 -13.92
CA MET A 216 10.39 -7.70 -13.93
C MET A 216 11.14 -6.38 -13.81
N LEU A 217 10.71 -5.34 -14.53
CA LEU A 217 11.30 -4.01 -14.47
C LEU A 217 11.20 -3.41 -13.05
N LEU A 218 10.00 -3.46 -12.46
CA LEU A 218 9.77 -2.95 -11.11
C LEU A 218 10.54 -3.77 -10.06
N SER A 219 10.62 -5.09 -10.23
CA SER A 219 11.41 -5.97 -9.36
C SER A 219 12.90 -5.68 -9.47
N LEU A 220 13.40 -5.43 -10.69
CA LEU A 220 14.78 -4.98 -10.89
C LEU A 220 15.05 -3.65 -10.16
N TYR A 221 14.13 -2.68 -10.26
CA TYR A 221 14.25 -1.43 -9.50
C TYR A 221 14.33 -1.71 -7.99
N VAL A 222 13.47 -2.58 -7.45
CA VAL A 222 13.50 -2.98 -6.02
C VAL A 222 14.85 -3.59 -5.64
N LEU A 223 15.43 -4.45 -6.48
CA LEU A 223 16.74 -5.05 -6.23
C LEU A 223 17.83 -3.96 -6.17
N LEU A 224 17.82 -2.99 -7.09
CA LEU A 224 18.78 -1.89 -7.17
C LEU A 224 18.66 -0.87 -6.02
N THR A 225 17.58 -0.91 -5.24
CA THR A 225 17.50 -0.14 -3.99
C THR A 225 18.33 -0.74 -2.85
N TYR A 226 18.76 -2.00 -2.97
CA TYR A 226 19.44 -2.77 -1.93
C TYR A 226 18.72 -2.73 -0.57
N THR A 227 17.38 -2.72 -0.60
CA THR A 227 16.52 -2.70 0.59
C THR A 227 16.05 -4.11 0.91
N ARG A 228 16.72 -4.77 1.86
CA ARG A 228 16.43 -6.18 2.24
C ARG A 228 14.98 -6.40 2.65
N GLY A 229 14.42 -5.48 3.45
CA GLY A 229 13.00 -5.55 3.85
C GLY A 229 12.05 -5.57 2.66
N ALA A 230 12.31 -4.77 1.61
CA ALA A 230 11.52 -4.76 0.38
C ALA A 230 11.68 -6.06 -0.43
N TRP A 231 12.86 -6.69 -0.42
CA TRP A 231 13.08 -7.98 -1.09
C TRP A 231 12.27 -9.10 -0.44
N PHE A 232 12.30 -9.19 0.90
CA PHE A 232 11.50 -10.18 1.63
C PHE A 232 9.99 -9.93 1.46
N ALA A 233 9.57 -8.67 1.49
CA ALA A 233 8.19 -8.30 1.23
C ALA A 233 7.75 -8.68 -0.20
N LEU A 234 8.63 -8.45 -1.20
CA LEU A 234 8.37 -8.81 -2.59
C LEU A 234 8.19 -10.32 -2.73
N LEU A 235 9.06 -11.12 -2.11
CA LEU A 235 8.95 -12.57 -2.10
C LEU A 235 7.62 -13.03 -1.48
N GLY A 236 7.26 -12.51 -0.30
CA GLY A 236 6.00 -12.85 0.35
C GLY A 236 4.77 -12.45 -0.49
N GLY A 237 4.81 -11.27 -1.13
CA GLY A 237 3.78 -10.82 -2.06
C GLY A 237 3.67 -11.72 -3.30
N ILE A 238 4.77 -12.13 -3.91
CA ILE A 238 4.81 -13.08 -5.04
C ILE A 238 4.15 -14.41 -4.66
N VAL A 239 4.56 -14.99 -3.54
CA VAL A 239 3.98 -16.24 -3.03
C VAL A 239 2.46 -16.09 -2.84
N ALA A 240 2.02 -15.00 -2.23
CA ALA A 240 0.59 -14.72 -2.04
C ALA A 240 -0.18 -14.58 -3.37
N VAL A 241 0.40 -13.92 -4.39
CA VAL A 241 -0.20 -13.85 -5.74
C VAL A 241 -0.33 -15.25 -6.33
N ILE A 242 0.72 -16.06 -6.28
CA ILE A 242 0.74 -17.39 -6.90
C ILE A 242 -0.30 -18.31 -6.25
N ILE A 243 -0.39 -18.32 -4.92
CA ILE A 243 -1.37 -19.10 -4.18
C ILE A 243 -2.80 -18.69 -4.55
N LEU A 244 -3.11 -17.38 -4.58
CA LEU A 244 -4.45 -16.89 -4.83
C LEU A 244 -4.86 -16.98 -6.30
N GLN A 245 -3.96 -16.71 -7.23
CA GLN A 245 -4.23 -16.86 -8.67
C GLN A 245 -4.29 -18.33 -9.08
N ASN A 246 -3.52 -19.19 -8.40
CA ASN A 246 -3.42 -20.62 -8.64
C ASN A 246 -3.33 -20.96 -10.15
N SER A 247 -2.39 -20.30 -10.84
CA SER A 247 -2.12 -20.48 -12.26
C SER A 247 -0.91 -21.38 -12.49
N ARG A 248 -0.95 -22.22 -13.54
CA ARG A 248 0.20 -23.08 -13.90
C ARG A 248 1.46 -22.25 -14.12
N LEU A 249 1.34 -21.10 -14.81
CA LEU A 249 2.45 -20.19 -15.05
C LEU A 249 3.05 -19.68 -13.73
N GLY A 250 2.21 -19.31 -12.74
CA GLY A 250 2.68 -18.87 -11.43
C GLY A 250 3.51 -19.94 -10.73
N TRP A 251 3.07 -21.18 -10.72
CA TRP A 251 3.82 -22.28 -10.10
C TRP A 251 5.15 -22.56 -10.80
N TRP A 252 5.19 -22.49 -12.14
CA TRP A 252 6.45 -22.57 -12.90
C TRP A 252 7.40 -21.42 -12.57
N LEU A 253 6.90 -20.19 -12.52
CA LEU A 253 7.70 -19.02 -12.13
C LEU A 253 8.25 -19.15 -10.71
N LEU A 254 7.45 -19.67 -9.78
CA LEU A 254 7.92 -19.94 -8.41
C LEU A 254 9.03 -20.99 -8.39
N GLY A 255 8.84 -22.11 -9.09
CA GLY A 255 9.86 -23.17 -9.15
C GLY A 255 11.17 -22.67 -9.74
N ILE A 256 11.14 -22.02 -10.90
CA ILE A 256 12.32 -21.45 -11.57
C ILE A 256 12.96 -20.38 -10.67
N GLY A 257 12.15 -19.46 -10.10
CA GLY A 257 12.63 -18.41 -9.21
C GLY A 257 13.32 -18.98 -7.97
N THR A 258 12.75 -20.04 -7.37
CA THR A 258 13.35 -20.71 -6.20
C THR A 258 14.71 -21.32 -6.56
N VAL A 259 14.82 -22.02 -7.69
CA VAL A 259 16.09 -22.58 -8.16
C VAL A 259 17.14 -21.50 -8.38
N LEU A 260 16.75 -20.38 -9.03
CA LEU A 260 17.67 -19.26 -9.26
C LEU A 260 18.13 -18.61 -7.93
N VAL A 261 17.21 -18.39 -6.99
CA VAL A 261 17.55 -17.83 -5.67
C VAL A 261 18.50 -18.77 -4.92
N LEU A 262 18.23 -20.08 -4.91
CA LEU A 262 19.11 -21.06 -4.27
C LEU A 262 20.49 -21.06 -4.92
N ALA A 263 20.58 -21.04 -6.24
CA ALA A 263 21.85 -20.96 -6.95
C ALA A 263 22.65 -19.70 -6.60
N LEU A 264 21.97 -18.53 -6.51
CA LEU A 264 22.60 -17.29 -6.07
C LEU A 264 23.05 -17.33 -4.60
N VAL A 265 22.23 -17.88 -3.72
CA VAL A 265 22.58 -18.06 -2.30
C VAL A 265 23.80 -18.94 -2.15
N ILE A 266 23.85 -20.07 -2.87
CA ILE A 266 25.02 -20.98 -2.84
C ILE A 266 26.25 -20.24 -3.38
N LYS A 267 26.15 -19.56 -4.52
CA LYS A 267 27.27 -18.84 -5.15
C LYS A 267 27.82 -17.71 -4.26
N PHE A 268 26.96 -16.98 -3.56
CA PHE A 268 27.35 -15.83 -2.74
C PHE A 268 27.29 -16.12 -1.23
N TRP A 269 27.30 -17.40 -0.85
CA TRP A 269 27.23 -17.82 0.56
C TRP A 269 28.24 -17.13 1.48
N PRO A 270 29.56 -17.08 1.14
CA PRO A 270 30.56 -16.43 1.99
C PRO A 270 30.26 -14.95 2.23
N GLN A 271 29.86 -14.22 1.16
CA GLN A 271 29.53 -12.79 1.23
C GLN A 271 28.29 -12.55 2.07
N LEU A 272 27.29 -13.43 1.96
CA LEU A 272 26.07 -13.36 2.76
C LEU A 272 26.35 -13.57 4.24
N VAL A 273 27.21 -14.53 4.59
CA VAL A 273 27.59 -14.78 5.98
C VAL A 273 28.32 -13.57 6.58
N ILE A 274 29.31 -13.00 5.87
CA ILE A 274 30.01 -11.79 6.31
C ILE A 274 29.03 -10.64 6.53
N GLU A 275 28.14 -10.38 5.56
CA GLU A 275 27.16 -9.30 5.69
C GLU A 275 26.19 -9.52 6.85
N PHE A 276 25.81 -10.77 7.13
CA PHE A 276 24.92 -11.10 8.25
C PHE A 276 25.62 -10.87 9.60
N GLN A 277 26.91 -11.22 9.69
CA GLN A 277 27.72 -11.02 10.89
C GLN A 277 28.01 -9.54 11.15
N GLU A 278 28.40 -8.79 10.12
CA GLU A 278 28.77 -7.38 10.26
C GLU A 278 27.57 -6.47 10.51
N LYS A 279 26.43 -6.71 9.82
CA LYS A 279 25.30 -5.80 9.85
C LYS A 279 24.14 -6.26 10.73
N GLN A 280 24.16 -7.51 11.20
CA GLN A 280 23.12 -8.07 12.09
C GLN A 280 21.69 -7.60 11.70
N LEU A 281 20.94 -7.00 12.62
CA LEU A 281 19.61 -6.41 12.43
C LEU A 281 19.66 -5.04 11.72
N SER A 282 20.67 -4.76 10.89
CA SER A 282 20.86 -3.45 10.24
C SER A 282 20.98 -2.29 11.24
N GLY A 283 21.61 -2.53 12.40
CA GLY A 283 21.75 -1.53 13.45
C GLY A 283 20.47 -1.26 14.27
N ARG A 284 19.38 -1.99 14.06
CA ARG A 284 18.13 -1.75 14.79
C ARG A 284 18.10 -2.27 16.22
N GLY A 285 19.00 -3.18 16.58
CA GLY A 285 19.10 -3.76 17.93
C GLY A 285 19.10 -2.71 19.05
N PRO A 286 20.04 -1.74 19.05
CA PRO A 286 20.09 -0.68 20.05
C PRO A 286 18.82 0.18 20.09
N ILE A 287 18.22 0.47 18.92
CA ILE A 287 16.95 1.23 18.82
C ILE A 287 15.83 0.48 19.53
N TRP A 288 15.75 -0.85 19.36
CA TRP A 288 14.68 -1.66 19.98
C TRP A 288 14.92 -1.84 21.49
N VAL A 289 16.16 -1.95 21.94
CA VAL A 289 16.46 -1.94 23.39
C VAL A 289 16.01 -0.63 24.02
N TYR A 290 16.33 0.50 23.39
CA TYR A 290 15.86 1.82 23.84
C TYR A 290 14.33 1.90 23.80
N TYR A 291 13.68 1.41 22.73
CA TYR A 291 12.23 1.35 22.60
C TYR A 291 11.57 0.66 23.80
N PHE A 292 12.02 -0.54 24.18
CA PHE A 292 11.47 -1.27 25.31
C PHE A 292 11.65 -0.52 26.63
N LYS A 293 12.74 0.23 26.77
CA LYS A 293 12.98 1.06 27.95
C LYS A 293 12.00 2.21 28.05
N VAL A 294 11.78 2.96 26.96
CA VAL A 294 10.89 4.14 26.98
C VAL A 294 9.41 3.75 27.02
N MET A 295 9.05 2.55 26.59
CA MET A 295 7.69 2.03 26.68
C MET A 295 7.23 1.62 28.08
N SER A 296 8.15 1.57 29.06
CA SER A 296 7.79 1.27 30.46
C SER A 296 6.70 2.23 30.96
N GLY A 297 5.59 1.68 31.43
CA GLY A 297 4.41 2.45 31.87
C GLY A 297 3.48 2.96 30.77
N HIS A 298 3.85 2.84 29.47
CA HIS A 298 3.07 3.42 28.36
C HIS A 298 2.50 2.38 27.39
N TRP A 299 2.53 1.08 27.72
CA TRP A 299 2.13 0.02 26.81
C TRP A 299 0.67 0.09 26.38
N ALA A 300 -0.25 0.47 27.27
CA ALA A 300 -1.68 0.44 27.00
C ALA A 300 -2.10 1.50 25.97
N VAL A 301 -1.72 2.75 26.19
CA VAL A 301 -2.20 3.92 25.41
C VAL A 301 -1.11 4.63 24.60
N GLY A 302 0.15 4.22 24.75
CA GLY A 302 1.29 4.86 24.10
C GLY A 302 1.62 6.25 24.65
N HIS A 303 2.59 6.91 24.01
CA HIS A 303 3.02 8.26 24.35
C HIS A 303 2.14 9.37 23.74
N GLY A 304 1.21 9.01 22.86
CA GLY A 304 0.41 9.94 22.07
C GLY A 304 0.98 10.19 20.68
N LEU A 305 0.10 10.19 19.67
CA LEU A 305 0.51 10.46 18.28
C LEU A 305 1.03 11.90 18.15
N GLY A 306 2.27 12.06 17.85
CA GLY A 306 2.97 13.33 17.72
C GLY A 306 4.15 13.45 18.69
N THR A 307 4.17 12.68 19.76
CA THR A 307 5.34 12.63 20.67
C THR A 307 6.56 12.14 19.88
N PRO A 308 7.68 12.89 19.88
CA PRO A 308 8.89 12.48 19.19
C PRO A 308 9.47 11.20 19.77
N PHE A 309 9.88 10.29 18.90
CA PHE A 309 10.75 9.16 19.27
C PHE A 309 12.16 9.53 18.84
N GLU A 310 13.11 9.57 19.76
CA GLU A 310 14.49 9.95 19.46
C GLU A 310 15.46 8.97 20.13
N TYR A 311 16.00 8.05 19.33
CA TYR A 311 17.17 7.29 19.75
C TYR A 311 18.42 7.96 19.18
N ARG A 312 19.33 8.36 20.07
CA ARG A 312 20.63 8.94 19.71
C ARG A 312 21.71 7.88 19.77
N TRP A 313 22.46 7.75 18.69
CA TRP A 313 23.59 6.85 18.63
C TRP A 313 24.72 7.32 19.54
N PRO A 314 25.64 6.40 19.98
CA PRO A 314 26.75 6.78 20.85
C PRO A 314 27.68 7.86 20.29
N ASP A 315 27.71 8.02 18.94
CA ASP A 315 28.45 9.09 18.26
C ASP A 315 27.85 10.49 18.50
N GLY A 316 26.65 10.58 19.07
CA GLY A 316 25.93 11.82 19.34
C GLY A 316 25.41 12.58 18.10
N VAL A 317 25.82 12.15 16.91
CA VAL A 317 25.51 12.84 15.64
C VAL A 317 24.24 12.28 14.97
N GLN A 318 24.11 10.96 14.99
CA GLN A 318 22.98 10.29 14.34
C GLN A 318 21.79 10.16 15.30
N VAL A 319 20.58 10.43 14.78
CA VAL A 319 19.33 10.27 15.51
C VAL A 319 18.39 9.40 14.69
N SER A 320 17.81 8.38 15.33
CA SER A 320 16.71 7.63 14.73
C SER A 320 15.38 8.22 15.21
N PRO A 321 14.56 8.79 14.30
CA PRO A 321 13.31 9.46 14.68
C PRO A 321 12.12 8.50 14.80
N HIS A 322 12.32 7.19 14.68
CA HIS A 322 11.26 6.18 14.76
C HIS A 322 11.82 4.78 15.06
N ALA A 323 10.96 3.86 15.48
CA ALA A 323 11.33 2.49 15.88
C ALA A 323 11.71 1.56 14.72
N HIS A 324 11.71 2.01 13.46
CA HIS A 324 11.96 1.20 12.26
C HIS A 324 11.09 -0.06 12.15
N SER A 325 9.90 -0.01 12.70
CA SER A 325 8.82 -1.00 12.56
C SER A 325 7.50 -0.29 12.77
N LEU A 326 6.57 -0.44 11.82
CA LEU A 326 5.24 0.13 11.97
C LEU A 326 4.57 -0.35 13.25
N TYR A 327 4.69 -1.63 13.55
CA TYR A 327 4.00 -2.24 14.69
C TYR A 327 4.51 -1.68 16.01
N LEU A 328 5.82 -1.54 16.16
CA LEU A 328 6.42 -0.90 17.34
C LEU A 328 6.07 0.58 17.40
N GLN A 329 6.17 1.29 16.28
CA GLN A 329 5.82 2.71 16.23
C GLN A 329 4.34 2.95 16.52
N GLN A 330 3.45 2.07 16.06
CA GLN A 330 2.02 2.16 16.35
C GLN A 330 1.73 2.00 17.85
N VAL A 331 2.45 1.08 18.53
CA VAL A 331 2.34 0.93 19.98
C VAL A 331 2.95 2.13 20.70
N TYR A 332 4.06 2.68 20.21
CA TYR A 332 4.63 3.91 20.77
C TYR A 332 3.66 5.09 20.68
N ASP A 333 3.07 5.30 19.51
CA ASP A 333 2.17 6.43 19.26
C ASP A 333 0.82 6.29 20.00
N SER A 334 0.22 5.08 20.05
CA SER A 334 -1.19 4.94 20.44
C SER A 334 -1.49 3.67 21.26
N GLY A 335 -0.45 3.00 21.75
CA GLY A 335 -0.54 1.84 22.63
C GLY A 335 -0.99 0.54 21.94
N ILE A 336 -1.02 -0.52 22.75
CA ILE A 336 -1.42 -1.85 22.30
C ILE A 336 -2.90 -1.90 21.87
N VAL A 337 -3.73 -1.00 22.39
CA VAL A 337 -5.14 -0.85 21.96
C VAL A 337 -5.22 -0.56 20.48
N SER A 338 -4.40 0.35 19.96
CA SER A 338 -4.39 0.67 18.53
C SER A 338 -3.89 -0.51 17.68
N LEU A 339 -2.88 -1.24 18.17
CA LEU A 339 -2.38 -2.44 17.48
C LEU A 339 -3.42 -3.55 17.47
N ALA A 340 -4.17 -3.73 18.55
CA ALA A 340 -5.27 -4.69 18.63
C ALA A 340 -6.41 -4.33 17.64
N LEU A 341 -6.79 -3.05 17.55
CA LEU A 341 -7.79 -2.57 16.58
C LEU A 341 -7.32 -2.76 15.13
N LEU A 342 -6.05 -2.46 14.85
CA LEU A 342 -5.43 -2.72 13.55
C LEU A 342 -5.48 -4.22 13.23
N GLY A 343 -5.08 -5.06 14.18
CA GLY A 343 -5.11 -6.53 14.06
C GLY A 343 -6.52 -7.06 13.82
N ALA A 344 -7.52 -6.56 14.55
CA ALA A 344 -8.92 -6.92 14.34
C ALA A 344 -9.41 -6.54 12.94
N GLY A 345 -9.04 -5.35 12.44
CA GLY A 345 -9.34 -4.90 11.08
C GLY A 345 -8.69 -5.82 10.03
N LEU A 346 -7.43 -6.17 10.21
CA LEU A 346 -6.70 -7.07 9.30
C LEU A 346 -7.27 -8.49 9.32
N LEU A 347 -7.61 -9.03 10.47
CA LEU A 347 -8.25 -10.36 10.61
C LEU A 347 -9.64 -10.38 9.94
N ALA A 348 -10.44 -9.33 10.12
CA ALA A 348 -11.72 -9.19 9.45
C ALA A 348 -11.55 -9.16 7.92
N LEU A 349 -10.53 -8.44 7.40
CA LEU A 349 -10.22 -8.43 5.96
C LEU A 349 -9.69 -9.78 5.47
N ALA A 350 -8.83 -10.45 6.22
CA ALA A 350 -8.32 -11.78 5.86
C ALA A 350 -9.46 -12.80 5.77
N HIS A 351 -10.37 -12.78 6.75
CA HIS A 351 -11.57 -13.63 6.73
C HIS A 351 -12.47 -13.33 5.52
N LYS A 352 -12.72 -12.04 5.23
CA LYS A 352 -13.47 -11.61 4.05
C LYS A 352 -12.79 -12.04 2.76
N ALA A 353 -11.49 -11.84 2.66
CA ALA A 353 -10.70 -12.22 1.48
C ALA A 353 -10.71 -13.73 1.26
N TRP A 354 -10.63 -14.52 2.32
CA TRP A 354 -10.73 -15.98 2.24
C TRP A 354 -12.08 -16.43 1.68
N LYS A 355 -13.18 -15.84 2.15
CA LYS A 355 -14.53 -16.12 1.63
C LYS A 355 -14.69 -15.71 0.16
N LEU A 356 -14.06 -14.63 -0.24
CA LEU A 356 -14.16 -14.04 -1.58
C LEU A 356 -12.92 -14.31 -2.45
N ARG A 357 -12.12 -15.36 -2.15
CA ARG A 357 -10.84 -15.63 -2.82
C ARG A 357 -10.92 -15.85 -4.34
N SER A 358 -12.10 -16.16 -4.87
CA SER A 358 -12.36 -16.25 -6.31
C SER A 358 -12.61 -14.88 -6.98
N ASN A 359 -12.87 -13.83 -6.18
CA ASN A 359 -13.11 -12.50 -6.71
C ASN A 359 -11.82 -11.88 -7.28
N TYR A 360 -11.94 -11.24 -8.45
CA TYR A 360 -10.81 -10.60 -9.14
C TYR A 360 -10.05 -9.60 -8.25
N TRP A 361 -10.77 -8.69 -7.61
CA TRP A 361 -10.16 -7.64 -6.80
C TRP A 361 -9.49 -8.19 -5.52
N VAL A 362 -10.04 -9.24 -4.94
CA VAL A 362 -9.42 -9.91 -3.79
C VAL A 362 -8.10 -10.54 -4.20
N ARG A 363 -8.05 -11.21 -5.38
CA ARG A 363 -6.82 -11.82 -5.89
C ARG A 363 -5.73 -10.80 -6.24
N LEU A 364 -6.10 -9.55 -6.49
CA LEU A 364 -5.14 -8.47 -6.70
C LEU A 364 -4.75 -7.77 -5.39
N ALA A 365 -5.72 -7.37 -4.58
CA ALA A 365 -5.50 -6.51 -3.43
C ALA A 365 -4.92 -7.25 -2.21
N PHE A 366 -5.32 -8.52 -1.98
CA PHE A 366 -4.84 -9.24 -0.81
C PHE A 366 -3.33 -9.54 -0.85
N PRO A 367 -2.73 -9.97 -1.99
CA PRO A 367 -1.27 -10.08 -2.08
C PRO A 367 -0.52 -8.75 -1.89
N ALA A 368 -1.07 -7.64 -2.39
CA ALA A 368 -0.52 -6.32 -2.15
C ALA A 368 -0.56 -5.94 -0.66
N LEU A 369 -1.62 -6.33 0.05
CA LEU A 369 -1.70 -6.18 1.51
C LEU A 369 -0.67 -7.06 2.22
N VAL A 370 -0.48 -8.32 1.80
CA VAL A 370 0.55 -9.21 2.37
C VAL A 370 1.94 -8.61 2.19
N PHE A 371 2.26 -8.09 0.98
CA PHE A 371 3.50 -7.34 0.75
C PHE A 371 3.66 -6.19 1.75
N ALA A 372 2.62 -5.37 1.90
CA ALA A 372 2.64 -4.21 2.80
C ALA A 372 2.92 -4.64 4.26
N LEU A 373 2.22 -5.67 4.74
CA LEU A 373 2.39 -6.16 6.12
C LEU A 373 3.81 -6.66 6.40
N ILE A 374 4.44 -7.32 5.43
CA ILE A 374 5.83 -7.77 5.56
C ILE A 374 6.80 -6.58 5.52
N ALA A 375 6.62 -5.63 4.59
CA ALA A 375 7.43 -4.42 4.52
C ALA A 375 7.35 -3.58 5.80
N MET A 376 6.19 -3.57 6.45
CA MET A 376 5.93 -2.85 7.69
C MET A 376 6.62 -3.43 8.93
N LEU A 377 7.16 -4.65 8.84
CA LEU A 377 7.92 -5.23 9.96
C LEU A 377 9.19 -4.43 10.27
N THR A 378 9.80 -3.83 9.25
CA THR A 378 11.15 -3.26 9.36
C THR A 378 11.33 -1.84 8.86
N ASP A 379 10.46 -1.32 7.99
CA ASP A 379 10.84 -0.15 7.20
C ASP A 379 9.75 0.92 7.01
N VAL A 380 8.57 0.76 7.60
CA VAL A 380 7.49 1.75 7.54
C VAL A 380 7.33 2.42 8.90
N GLU A 381 7.26 3.75 8.89
CA GLU A 381 7.13 4.52 10.12
C GLU A 381 5.67 4.53 10.60
N ARG A 382 4.74 5.05 9.81
CA ARG A 382 3.34 5.24 10.17
C ARG A 382 2.42 5.05 8.97
N VAL A 383 1.22 4.48 9.18
CA VAL A 383 0.14 4.46 8.18
C VAL A 383 -0.89 5.59 8.38
N PHE A 384 -0.93 6.18 9.57
CA PHE A 384 -1.81 7.31 9.88
C PHE A 384 -1.18 8.63 9.42
N THR A 385 -1.17 8.86 8.09
CA THR A 385 -0.45 9.95 7.43
C THR A 385 -1.36 10.78 6.53
N ARG A 386 -0.84 11.91 6.02
CA ARG A 386 -1.39 12.61 4.86
C ARG A 386 -1.23 11.75 3.60
N PRO A 387 -1.92 12.10 2.47
CA PRO A 387 -1.70 11.43 1.20
C PRO A 387 -0.22 11.29 0.86
N GLY A 388 0.21 10.09 0.53
CA GLY A 388 1.61 9.77 0.27
C GLY A 388 1.78 8.30 -0.13
N ASP A 389 3.02 7.83 -0.15
CA ASP A 389 3.36 6.48 -0.62
C ASP A 389 2.70 5.38 0.21
N TYR A 390 2.55 5.60 1.51
CA TYR A 390 1.91 4.64 2.42
C TYR A 390 0.40 4.48 2.17
N TRP A 391 -0.25 5.45 1.52
CA TRP A 391 -1.63 5.29 1.07
C TRP A 391 -1.72 4.28 -0.08
N THR A 392 -0.79 4.33 -1.01
CA THR A 392 -0.69 3.34 -2.09
C THR A 392 -0.28 1.97 -1.57
N LEU A 393 0.66 1.94 -0.61
CA LEU A 393 1.17 0.71 -0.03
C LEU A 393 0.10 -0.05 0.78
N PHE A 394 -0.54 0.65 1.72
CA PHE A 394 -1.40 0.03 2.74
C PHE A 394 -2.88 0.33 2.54
N TRP A 395 -3.26 1.62 2.44
CA TRP A 395 -4.66 1.99 2.40
C TRP A 395 -5.36 1.61 1.11
N LEU A 396 -4.67 1.56 -0.04
CA LEU A 396 -5.28 1.13 -1.30
C LEU A 396 -5.75 -0.32 -1.28
N PRO A 397 -4.91 -1.32 -0.93
CA PRO A 397 -5.39 -2.70 -0.82
C PRO A 397 -6.47 -2.87 0.27
N VAL A 398 -6.34 -2.20 1.41
CA VAL A 398 -7.38 -2.19 2.46
C VAL A 398 -8.70 -1.65 1.91
N ALA A 399 -8.69 -0.50 1.23
CA ALA A 399 -9.87 0.15 0.67
C ALA A 399 -10.57 -0.74 -0.38
N ILE A 400 -9.81 -1.36 -1.27
CA ILE A 400 -10.36 -2.28 -2.28
C ILE A 400 -10.99 -3.49 -1.60
N LEU A 401 -10.31 -4.13 -0.65
CA LEU A 401 -10.84 -5.28 0.08
C LEU A 401 -12.10 -4.93 0.88
N LEU A 402 -12.16 -3.75 1.47
CA LEU A 402 -13.37 -3.25 2.14
C LEU A 402 -14.51 -3.00 1.15
N ALA A 403 -14.22 -2.46 -0.02
CA ALA A 403 -15.21 -2.09 -1.03
C ALA A 403 -15.85 -3.28 -1.76
N VAL A 404 -15.14 -4.43 -1.88
CA VAL A 404 -15.70 -5.62 -2.53
C VAL A 404 -16.98 -6.06 -1.80
N PRO A 405 -18.13 -6.20 -2.51
CA PRO A 405 -19.38 -6.57 -1.87
C PRO A 405 -19.38 -8.05 -1.40
N MET A 406 -19.96 -8.29 -0.24
CA MET A 406 -20.32 -9.65 0.17
C MET A 406 -21.58 -10.04 -0.56
N ARG A 407 -21.56 -11.12 -1.38
CA ARG A 407 -22.81 -11.66 -1.96
C ARG A 407 -23.77 -12.05 -0.82
N SER A 408 -25.01 -11.55 -0.87
CA SER A 408 -26.04 -12.04 0.03
C SER A 408 -26.40 -13.48 -0.37
N LYS A 409 -26.54 -14.38 0.60
CA LYS A 409 -27.00 -15.77 0.36
C LYS A 409 -28.38 -15.88 -0.32
N GLN A 410 -29.13 -14.79 -0.40
CA GLN A 410 -30.45 -14.75 -1.02
C GLN A 410 -30.40 -14.82 -2.57
N ALA A 411 -29.28 -14.51 -3.22
CA ALA A 411 -29.19 -14.61 -4.68
C ALA A 411 -29.02 -16.06 -5.16
N ASP A 412 -28.52 -16.98 -4.32
CA ASP A 412 -28.35 -18.39 -4.69
C ASP A 412 -29.65 -19.21 -4.48
N GLN A 413 -30.64 -18.68 -3.74
CA GLN A 413 -31.95 -19.34 -3.53
C GLN A 413 -33.00 -18.93 -4.60
N ALA A 414 -32.70 -17.93 -5.41
CA ALA A 414 -33.61 -17.45 -6.48
C ALA A 414 -33.26 -18.03 -7.88
N ALA A 415 -32.31 -18.95 -7.99
CA ALA A 415 -32.09 -19.68 -9.22
C ALA A 415 -33.20 -20.75 -9.35
N PRO A 416 -34.08 -20.68 -10.35
CA PRO A 416 -35.09 -21.72 -10.55
C PRO A 416 -34.35 -23.01 -10.89
N SER A 417 -34.65 -24.07 -10.11
CA SER A 417 -34.29 -25.45 -10.43
C SER A 417 -34.95 -25.81 -11.78
N SER A 418 -34.19 -25.75 -12.84
CA SER A 418 -34.56 -26.32 -14.15
C SER A 418 -33.84 -27.63 -14.34
#